data_a1fc33046f93e50131bd22aa7242551e
#
_entry.id   a1fc33046f93e50131bd22aa7242551e
#
_cell.length_a   1.000
_cell.length_b   1.000
_cell.length_c   1.000
_cell.angle_alpha   90.00
_cell.angle_beta   90.00
_cell.angle_gamma   90.00
#
_symmetry.space_group_name_H-M   'P 1'
#
loop_
_entity.id
_entity.type
_entity.pdbx_description
1 polymer ?
#
loop_
_entity_poly.entity_id
_entity_poly.type
_entity_poly.pdbx_seq_one_letter_code
_entity_poly.pdbx_strand_id
1 'polypeptide(L)'
;MTGQAEGFTTAAGASLEEGIAEWRAYLRRRPGIHAADVDELEDHLRSQVQALQHAGLSEEEAFLIAVKRLGELDAISREFAREHSERLWKRLVLGADGAREGRPAHRDAALALALAVAAAAAVKLPELFGVPMRFDEELPTFYIRNASLFVLPFLAALFACTRALGPGHWVRLALPFAVGAAVINAMPFAARGHTELLAALHLPIALWFAVGAAYAGGRFREHGARMNFLRFSGEWFIYYTLIALGGWVLLALSAFVFGAIGLRPEPWLVTWVLPCGAAGAVLVAAWLVEAKQGLIETMAPVLTLLFTPLFALMLLAFLLTMAWTGSGVAVEREVLIGFDLLLVVVAGLVLYTVSARDPARPAGVFDVLQLVLLASAVLVDAVALTAMAGRISSFGASPNKMAALGENLVLLVGLGWSALLYARFLLGRVPFAAIERWQTAYLPVYAAWAWVVVVVFPPLFGFR
;
A
#
# COMPACT_ATOMS: atom_id res chain seq x y z
N MET A 1 -42.38 7.13 46.19
CA MET A 1 -41.09 7.34 45.52
C MET A 1 -40.76 6.08 44.74
N THR A 2 -41.45 5.91 43.64
CA THR A 2 -41.32 4.79 42.69
C THR A 2 -41.34 5.44 41.31
N GLY A 3 -40.20 5.42 40.64
CA GLY A 3 -40.12 6.02 39.31
C GLY A 3 -38.70 6.31 38.90
N GLN A 4 -37.88 5.28 38.61
CA GLN A 4 -36.61 5.41 37.87
C GLN A 4 -36.02 4.05 37.40
N ALA A 5 -36.82 3.01 37.29
CA ALA A 5 -36.31 1.70 36.84
C ALA A 5 -36.81 1.27 35.44
N GLU A 6 -37.63 2.07 34.75
CA GLU A 6 -38.19 1.68 33.44
C GLU A 6 -37.43 2.20 32.21
N GLY A 7 -36.40 3.04 32.36
CA GLY A 7 -35.73 3.67 31.24
C GLY A 7 -34.52 2.93 30.64
N PHE A 8 -34.02 1.89 31.33
CA PHE A 8 -32.77 1.20 30.87
C PHE A 8 -32.99 -0.12 30.13
N THR A 9 -34.18 -0.73 30.28
CA THR A 9 -34.51 -2.01 29.64
C THR A 9 -34.93 -1.89 28.18
N THR A 10 -35.38 -0.72 27.74
CA THR A 10 -35.82 -0.52 26.34
C THR A 10 -34.69 -0.32 25.34
N ALA A 11 -33.54 0.20 25.75
CA ALA A 11 -32.41 0.43 24.83
C ALA A 11 -31.61 -0.86 24.55
N ALA A 12 -31.48 -1.75 25.52
CA ALA A 12 -30.77 -3.03 25.35
C ALA A 12 -31.59 -4.04 24.49
N GLY A 13 -32.92 -4.07 24.66
CA GLY A 13 -33.80 -4.91 23.85
C GLY A 13 -33.88 -4.50 22.37
N ALA A 14 -33.70 -3.23 22.04
CA ALA A 14 -33.65 -2.77 20.67
C ALA A 14 -32.38 -3.26 19.94
N SER A 15 -31.24 -3.34 20.61
CA SER A 15 -29.99 -3.78 19.99
C SER A 15 -29.95 -5.28 19.63
N LEU A 16 -30.54 -6.13 20.48
CA LEU A 16 -30.66 -7.57 20.22
C LEU A 16 -31.63 -7.87 19.06
N GLU A 17 -32.78 -7.22 19.05
CA GLU A 17 -33.78 -7.38 17.98
C GLU A 17 -33.25 -6.86 16.62
N GLU A 18 -32.49 -5.79 16.63
CA GLU A 18 -31.79 -5.29 15.41
C GLU A 18 -30.78 -6.32 14.90
N GLY A 19 -30.00 -6.94 15.80
CA GLY A 19 -29.04 -7.98 15.42
C GLY A 19 -29.71 -9.24 14.84
N ILE A 20 -30.80 -9.67 15.45
CA ILE A 20 -31.61 -10.81 14.96
C ILE A 20 -32.25 -10.47 13.60
N ALA A 21 -32.77 -9.26 13.43
CA ALA A 21 -33.40 -8.83 12.18
C ALA A 21 -32.34 -8.75 11.02
N GLU A 22 -31.13 -8.29 11.32
CA GLU A 22 -30.03 -8.24 10.34
C GLU A 22 -29.57 -9.65 9.94
N TRP A 23 -29.44 -10.56 10.89
CA TRP A 23 -29.11 -11.96 10.65
C TRP A 23 -30.19 -12.67 9.81
N ARG A 24 -31.47 -12.47 10.14
CA ARG A 24 -32.61 -12.97 9.37
C ARG A 24 -32.64 -12.44 7.94
N ALA A 25 -32.38 -11.13 7.74
CA ALA A 25 -32.30 -10.51 6.42
C ALA A 25 -31.12 -11.05 5.61
N TYR A 26 -30.01 -11.41 6.25
CA TYR A 26 -28.86 -12.04 5.62
C TYR A 26 -29.21 -13.45 5.12
N LEU A 27 -29.84 -14.29 5.94
CA LEU A 27 -30.25 -15.64 5.55
C LEU A 27 -31.25 -15.64 4.39
N ARG A 28 -32.23 -14.74 4.40
CA ARG A 28 -33.24 -14.60 3.32
C ARG A 28 -32.66 -14.18 1.97
N ARG A 29 -31.49 -13.59 1.92
CA ARG A 29 -30.80 -13.21 0.67
C ARG A 29 -30.04 -14.35 0.02
N ARG A 30 -29.94 -15.50 0.65
CA ARG A 30 -29.16 -16.63 0.12
C ARG A 30 -30.06 -17.56 -0.71
N PRO A 31 -29.70 -17.85 -1.99
CA PRO A 31 -30.42 -18.81 -2.80
C PRO A 31 -30.27 -20.22 -2.21
N GLY A 32 -31.37 -20.87 -1.87
CA GLY A 32 -31.41 -22.25 -1.35
C GLY A 32 -31.93 -22.39 0.09
N ILE A 33 -32.22 -21.31 0.81
CA ILE A 33 -32.84 -21.35 2.13
C ILE A 33 -34.32 -20.97 1.99
N HIS A 34 -35.24 -21.86 2.39
CA HIS A 34 -36.68 -21.58 2.41
C HIS A 34 -37.09 -20.70 3.59
N ALA A 35 -38.15 -19.91 3.44
CA ALA A 35 -38.58 -18.98 4.50
C ALA A 35 -38.90 -19.72 5.81
N ALA A 36 -39.42 -20.95 5.72
CA ALA A 36 -39.71 -21.79 6.88
C ALA A 36 -38.43 -22.19 7.66
N ASP A 37 -37.33 -22.45 6.94
CA ASP A 37 -36.04 -22.81 7.55
C ASP A 37 -35.44 -21.62 8.29
N VAL A 38 -35.63 -20.38 7.77
CA VAL A 38 -35.18 -19.14 8.41
C VAL A 38 -35.91 -18.89 9.73
N ASP A 39 -37.23 -19.14 9.77
CA ASP A 39 -38.04 -18.93 10.96
C ASP A 39 -37.65 -19.97 12.04
N GLU A 40 -37.39 -21.23 11.67
CA GLU A 40 -36.92 -22.28 12.58
C GLU A 40 -35.53 -21.98 13.16
N LEU A 41 -34.59 -21.48 12.31
CA LEU A 41 -33.27 -21.06 12.75
C LEU A 41 -33.32 -19.84 13.67
N GLU A 42 -34.26 -18.91 13.47
CA GLU A 42 -34.46 -17.77 14.34
C GLU A 42 -34.93 -18.20 15.73
N ASP A 43 -35.91 -19.13 15.82
CA ASP A 43 -36.39 -19.66 17.08
C ASP A 43 -35.29 -20.37 17.87
N HIS A 44 -34.42 -21.09 17.15
CA HIS A 44 -33.27 -21.77 17.75
C HIS A 44 -32.20 -20.78 18.24
N LEU A 45 -31.95 -19.70 17.48
CA LEU A 45 -31.06 -18.62 17.87
C LEU A 45 -31.56 -17.92 19.13
N ARG A 46 -32.85 -17.57 19.20
CA ARG A 46 -33.48 -16.92 20.36
C ARG A 46 -33.37 -17.78 21.60
N SER A 47 -33.65 -19.07 21.47
CA SER A 47 -33.53 -20.03 22.56
C SER A 47 -32.09 -20.12 23.12
N GLN A 48 -31.09 -20.14 22.27
CA GLN A 48 -29.68 -20.16 22.67
C GLN A 48 -29.22 -18.84 23.31
N VAL A 49 -29.65 -17.70 22.77
CA VAL A 49 -29.39 -16.38 23.38
C VAL A 49 -29.94 -16.31 24.78
N GLN A 50 -31.20 -16.72 24.97
CA GLN A 50 -31.85 -16.72 26.28
C GLN A 50 -31.14 -17.64 27.30
N ALA A 51 -30.70 -18.81 26.88
CA ALA A 51 -29.93 -19.73 27.73
C ALA A 51 -28.56 -19.13 28.15
N LEU A 52 -27.91 -18.41 27.26
CA LEU A 52 -26.63 -17.75 27.53
C LEU A 52 -26.78 -16.50 28.43
N GLN A 53 -27.87 -15.75 28.27
CA GLN A 53 -28.22 -14.66 29.19
C GLN A 53 -28.51 -15.17 30.62
N HIS A 54 -29.22 -16.30 30.76
CA HIS A 54 -29.39 -16.94 32.05
C HIS A 54 -28.10 -17.45 32.70
N ALA A 55 -27.07 -17.70 31.88
CA ALA A 55 -25.73 -18.05 32.35
C ALA A 55 -24.87 -16.82 32.72
N GLY A 56 -25.44 -15.59 32.64
CA GLY A 56 -24.80 -14.35 33.10
C GLY A 56 -24.06 -13.55 32.00
N LEU A 57 -24.21 -13.89 30.71
CA LEU A 57 -23.65 -13.11 29.62
C LEU A 57 -24.56 -11.91 29.28
N SER A 58 -23.94 -10.83 28.79
CA SER A 58 -24.66 -9.69 28.23
C SER A 58 -25.43 -10.09 26.96
N GLU A 59 -26.41 -9.29 26.54
CA GLU A 59 -27.22 -9.56 25.34
C GLU A 59 -26.37 -9.69 24.09
N GLU A 60 -25.40 -8.80 23.92
CA GLU A 60 -24.50 -8.81 22.78
C GLU A 60 -23.57 -10.02 22.77
N GLU A 61 -23.01 -10.39 23.92
CA GLU A 61 -22.17 -11.59 24.07
C GLU A 61 -22.96 -12.87 23.82
N ALA A 62 -24.17 -12.95 24.39
CA ALA A 62 -25.06 -14.09 24.21
C ALA A 62 -25.46 -14.27 22.74
N PHE A 63 -25.78 -13.18 22.03
CA PHE A 63 -26.11 -13.21 20.61
C PHE A 63 -24.93 -13.71 19.77
N LEU A 64 -23.74 -13.16 19.99
CA LEU A 64 -22.54 -13.56 19.25
C LEU A 64 -22.18 -15.03 19.45
N ILE A 65 -22.23 -15.50 20.69
CA ILE A 65 -21.92 -16.89 21.01
C ILE A 65 -22.99 -17.83 20.43
N ALA A 66 -24.25 -17.43 20.47
CA ALA A 66 -25.35 -18.20 19.90
C ALA A 66 -25.21 -18.31 18.36
N VAL A 67 -24.95 -17.20 17.67
CA VAL A 67 -24.68 -17.20 16.20
C VAL A 67 -23.45 -18.03 15.85
N LYS A 68 -22.38 -17.96 16.66
CA LYS A 68 -21.17 -18.76 16.45
C LYS A 68 -21.43 -20.26 16.65
N ARG A 69 -22.22 -20.65 17.66
CA ARG A 69 -22.60 -22.06 17.92
C ARG A 69 -23.51 -22.62 16.83
N LEU A 70 -24.48 -21.83 16.36
CA LEU A 70 -25.28 -22.20 15.18
C LEU A 70 -24.38 -22.35 13.93
N GLY A 71 -23.36 -21.52 13.79
CA GLY A 71 -22.40 -21.56 12.69
C GLY A 71 -21.49 -22.78 12.68
N GLU A 72 -21.31 -23.49 13.79
CA GLU A 72 -20.61 -24.79 13.80
C GLU A 72 -21.45 -25.90 13.15
N LEU A 73 -22.77 -25.71 13.07
CA LEU A 73 -23.71 -26.62 12.42
C LEU A 73 -23.95 -26.27 10.93
N ASP A 74 -23.75 -25.00 10.53
CA ASP A 74 -24.00 -24.55 9.16
C ASP A 74 -22.92 -23.58 8.65
N ALA A 75 -22.43 -23.80 7.41
CA ALA A 75 -21.37 -22.99 6.77
C ALA A 75 -21.77 -21.52 6.58
N ILE A 76 -23.07 -21.22 6.45
CA ILE A 76 -23.61 -19.89 6.20
C ILE A 76 -23.60 -19.04 7.48
N SER A 77 -23.97 -19.63 8.59
CA SER A 77 -23.94 -18.97 9.90
C SER A 77 -22.50 -18.71 10.38
N ARG A 78 -21.52 -19.53 9.95
CA ARG A 78 -20.08 -19.27 10.18
C ARG A 78 -19.59 -18.00 9.49
N GLU A 79 -20.00 -17.78 8.26
CA GLU A 79 -19.63 -16.59 7.50
C GLU A 79 -20.21 -15.31 8.15
N PHE A 80 -21.46 -15.35 8.56
CA PHE A 80 -22.13 -14.25 9.26
C PHE A 80 -21.49 -13.96 10.63
N ALA A 81 -21.19 -15.01 11.41
CA ALA A 81 -20.54 -14.86 12.71
C ALA A 81 -19.14 -14.27 12.59
N ARG A 82 -18.40 -14.64 11.54
CA ARG A 82 -17.06 -14.09 11.27
C ARG A 82 -17.14 -12.60 10.93
N GLU A 83 -18.03 -12.23 10.03
CA GLU A 83 -18.21 -10.83 9.61
C GLU A 83 -18.69 -9.93 10.78
N HIS A 84 -19.59 -10.44 11.61
CA HIS A 84 -20.15 -9.69 12.75
C HIS A 84 -19.17 -9.59 13.93
N SER A 85 -18.43 -10.67 14.22
CA SER A 85 -17.41 -10.65 15.28
C SER A 85 -16.24 -9.69 14.93
N GLU A 86 -15.89 -9.57 13.66
CA GLU A 86 -14.89 -8.58 13.22
C GLU A 86 -15.39 -7.14 13.37
N ARG A 87 -16.68 -6.88 13.09
CA ARG A 87 -17.29 -5.56 13.29
C ARG A 87 -17.37 -5.18 14.76
N LEU A 88 -17.75 -6.12 15.63
CA LEU A 88 -17.83 -5.90 17.08
C LEU A 88 -16.45 -5.80 17.72
N TRP A 89 -15.51 -6.62 17.32
CA TRP A 89 -14.13 -6.53 17.77
C TRP A 89 -13.49 -5.19 17.36
N LYS A 90 -13.76 -4.73 16.15
CA LYS A 90 -13.37 -3.38 15.71
C LYS A 90 -14.03 -2.29 16.58
N ARG A 91 -15.29 -2.43 16.97
CA ARG A 91 -15.96 -1.48 17.90
C ARG A 91 -15.40 -1.54 19.32
N LEU A 92 -15.14 -2.73 19.86
CA LEU A 92 -14.61 -2.92 21.22
C LEU A 92 -13.14 -2.51 21.36
N VAL A 93 -12.30 -2.84 20.39
CA VAL A 93 -10.86 -2.54 20.42
C VAL A 93 -10.55 -1.13 19.89
N LEU A 94 -11.36 -0.61 18.93
CA LEU A 94 -11.24 0.72 18.38
C LEU A 94 -12.16 1.76 19.04
N GLY A 95 -13.07 1.34 19.91
CA GLY A 95 -13.98 2.20 20.66
C GLY A 95 -13.31 3.14 21.65
N ALA A 96 -11.98 3.05 21.82
CA ALA A 96 -11.18 4.07 22.50
C ALA A 96 -10.82 5.27 21.60
N ASP A 97 -11.01 5.16 20.27
CA ASP A 97 -10.81 6.23 19.29
C ASP A 97 -12.17 6.71 18.72
N GLY A 98 -13.11 7.04 19.58
CA GLY A 98 -14.49 7.45 19.29
C GLY A 98 -14.64 8.77 18.50
N ALA A 99 -13.88 8.98 17.43
CA ALA A 99 -13.95 10.18 16.60
C ALA A 99 -14.33 9.92 15.12
N ARG A 100 -14.68 8.69 14.71
CA ARG A 100 -14.97 8.40 13.29
C ARG A 100 -16.41 8.06 12.94
N GLU A 101 -17.33 7.98 13.90
CA GLU A 101 -18.75 7.62 13.66
C GLU A 101 -19.64 8.79 13.17
N GLY A 102 -19.11 9.78 12.47
CA GLY A 102 -19.92 10.93 12.04
C GLY A 102 -19.63 11.51 10.66
N ARG A 103 -18.61 11.05 9.93
CA ARG A 103 -18.38 11.55 8.58
C ARG A 103 -19.11 10.67 7.55
N PRO A 104 -20.08 11.25 6.81
CA PRO A 104 -20.74 10.50 5.75
C PRO A 104 -19.71 10.12 4.69
N ALA A 105 -19.68 8.85 4.26
CA ALA A 105 -18.77 8.32 3.24
C ALA A 105 -18.75 9.18 1.96
N HIS A 106 -19.83 9.90 1.67
CA HIS A 106 -19.94 10.86 0.57
C HIS A 106 -18.99 12.07 0.70
N ARG A 107 -18.64 12.49 1.92
CA ARG A 107 -17.73 13.64 2.13
C ARG A 107 -16.29 13.27 1.77
N ASP A 108 -15.84 12.08 2.15
CA ASP A 108 -14.48 11.62 1.86
C ASP A 108 -14.32 11.31 0.37
N ALA A 109 -15.36 10.78 -0.28
CA ALA A 109 -15.42 10.61 -1.73
C ALA A 109 -15.35 11.96 -2.48
N ALA A 110 -16.15 12.94 -2.04
CA ALA A 110 -16.16 14.28 -2.62
C ALA A 110 -14.81 14.99 -2.44
N LEU A 111 -14.19 14.87 -1.26
CA LEU A 111 -12.86 15.40 -0.99
C LEU A 111 -11.81 14.76 -1.88
N ALA A 112 -11.81 13.41 -1.99
CA ALA A 112 -10.88 12.69 -2.85
C ALA A 112 -11.02 13.11 -4.31
N LEU A 113 -12.26 13.24 -4.80
CA LEU A 113 -12.52 13.68 -6.17
C LEU A 113 -12.08 15.14 -6.38
N ALA A 114 -12.37 16.05 -5.45
CA ALA A 114 -11.94 17.43 -5.54
C ALA A 114 -10.41 17.56 -5.59
N LEU A 115 -9.71 16.81 -4.74
CA LEU A 115 -8.24 16.78 -4.72
C LEU A 115 -7.67 16.08 -5.98
N ALA A 116 -8.36 15.06 -6.52
CA ALA A 116 -7.98 14.44 -7.80
C ALA A 116 -8.07 15.43 -8.96
N VAL A 117 -9.14 16.23 -9.02
CA VAL A 117 -9.28 17.31 -10.02
C VAL A 117 -8.22 18.38 -9.81
N ALA A 118 -7.92 18.75 -8.56
CA ALA A 118 -6.87 19.73 -8.25
C ALA A 118 -5.48 19.21 -8.66
N ALA A 119 -5.17 17.93 -8.44
CA ALA A 119 -3.92 17.32 -8.90
C ALA A 119 -3.84 17.29 -10.44
N ALA A 120 -4.91 16.93 -11.13
CA ALA A 120 -4.99 16.99 -12.58
C ALA A 120 -4.79 18.43 -13.12
N ALA A 121 -5.41 19.43 -12.48
CA ALA A 121 -5.21 20.82 -12.82
C ALA A 121 -3.76 21.28 -12.57
N ALA A 122 -3.14 20.84 -11.46
CA ALA A 122 -1.75 21.14 -11.15
C ALA A 122 -0.77 20.63 -12.22
N VAL A 123 -1.03 19.45 -12.79
CA VAL A 123 -0.23 18.90 -13.92
C VAL A 123 -0.32 19.80 -15.15
N LYS A 124 -1.47 20.44 -15.38
CA LYS A 124 -1.70 21.31 -16.55
C LYS A 124 -1.34 22.78 -16.33
N LEU A 125 -1.20 23.19 -15.08
CA LEU A 125 -0.92 24.59 -14.72
C LEU A 125 0.33 25.15 -15.41
N PRO A 126 1.47 24.43 -15.56
CA PRO A 126 2.67 24.94 -16.21
C PRO A 126 2.47 25.34 -17.68
N GLU A 127 1.50 24.74 -18.38
CA GLU A 127 1.18 25.11 -19.78
C GLU A 127 0.73 26.57 -19.89
N LEU A 128 0.04 27.09 -18.87
CA LEU A 128 -0.38 28.50 -18.82
C LEU A 128 0.81 29.48 -18.70
N PHE A 129 1.96 28.96 -18.23
CA PHE A 129 3.20 29.72 -18.08
C PHE A 129 4.22 29.43 -19.22
N GLY A 130 3.75 28.85 -20.32
CA GLY A 130 4.57 28.62 -21.50
C GLY A 130 5.47 27.37 -21.46
N VAL A 131 5.15 26.41 -20.58
CA VAL A 131 5.83 25.12 -20.53
C VAL A 131 4.86 24.03 -21.06
N PRO A 132 4.75 23.84 -22.40
CA PRO A 132 3.79 22.90 -22.96
C PRO A 132 4.23 21.45 -22.70
N MET A 133 3.23 20.57 -22.42
CA MET A 133 3.44 19.14 -22.32
C MET A 133 3.29 18.52 -23.70
N ARG A 134 4.42 18.18 -24.33
CA ARG A 134 4.46 17.55 -25.66
C ARG A 134 5.13 16.20 -25.57
N PHE A 135 4.53 15.19 -26.18
CA PHE A 135 5.04 13.81 -26.25
C PHE A 135 5.52 13.44 -27.66
N ASP A 136 5.27 14.29 -28.65
CA ASP A 136 5.79 14.22 -30.02
C ASP A 136 7.26 14.66 -30.10
N GLU A 137 7.66 15.49 -29.18
CA GLU A 137 9.06 15.83 -28.86
C GLU A 137 9.42 15.17 -27.53
N GLU A 138 10.65 15.33 -27.05
CA GLU A 138 11.00 14.85 -25.72
C GLU A 138 10.22 15.60 -24.65
N LEU A 139 9.68 14.84 -23.67
CA LEU A 139 8.96 15.42 -22.55
C LEU A 139 9.86 16.45 -21.84
N PRO A 140 9.39 17.70 -21.62
CA PRO A 140 10.17 18.70 -20.91
C PRO A 140 10.65 18.19 -19.57
N THR A 141 11.93 18.35 -19.28
CA THR A 141 12.57 17.91 -18.03
C THR A 141 11.86 18.44 -16.79
N PHE A 142 11.22 19.61 -16.91
CA PHE A 142 10.39 20.19 -15.86
C PHE A 142 9.28 19.25 -15.39
N TYR A 143 8.56 18.57 -16.29
CA TYR A 143 7.50 17.62 -15.90
C TYR A 143 8.06 16.37 -15.26
N ILE A 144 9.20 15.86 -15.76
CA ILE A 144 9.87 14.69 -15.17
C ILE A 144 10.32 14.99 -13.74
N ARG A 145 10.94 16.16 -13.51
CA ARG A 145 11.41 16.59 -12.19
C ARG A 145 10.27 16.76 -11.19
N ASN A 146 9.14 17.32 -11.63
CA ASN A 146 8.04 17.75 -10.76
C ASN A 146 6.87 16.77 -10.72
N ALA A 147 6.94 15.62 -11.39
CA ALA A 147 5.83 14.67 -11.49
C ALA A 147 5.20 14.31 -10.13
N SER A 148 6.04 14.00 -9.14
CA SER A 148 5.58 13.68 -7.78
C SER A 148 5.02 14.88 -7.03
N LEU A 149 5.51 16.09 -7.30
CA LEU A 149 5.05 17.33 -6.66
C LEU A 149 3.69 17.79 -7.16
N PHE A 150 3.28 17.38 -8.37
CA PHE A 150 1.93 17.65 -8.88
C PHE A 150 0.86 16.78 -8.21
N VAL A 151 1.21 15.67 -7.58
CA VAL A 151 0.23 14.68 -7.12
C VAL A 151 0.34 14.39 -5.64
N LEU A 152 1.52 14.09 -5.13
CA LEU A 152 1.71 13.62 -3.75
C LEU A 152 1.33 14.64 -2.67
N PRO A 153 1.46 15.98 -2.87
CA PRO A 153 0.94 16.96 -1.90
C PRO A 153 -0.57 16.85 -1.71
N PHE A 154 -1.32 16.58 -2.79
CA PHE A 154 -2.78 16.41 -2.72
C PHE A 154 -3.15 15.10 -2.04
N LEU A 155 -2.39 14.04 -2.27
CA LEU A 155 -2.56 12.76 -1.54
C LEU A 155 -2.27 12.94 -0.05
N ALA A 156 -1.20 13.65 0.31
CA ALA A 156 -0.90 13.98 1.69
C ALA A 156 -1.99 14.86 2.33
N ALA A 157 -2.54 15.82 1.58
CA ALA A 157 -3.65 16.65 2.02
C ALA A 157 -4.93 15.82 2.24
N LEU A 158 -5.23 14.82 1.38
CA LEU A 158 -6.35 13.91 1.58
C LEU A 158 -6.25 13.25 2.96
N PHE A 159 -5.10 12.65 3.29
CA PHE A 159 -4.92 12.02 4.60
C PHE A 159 -4.88 13.01 5.75
N ALA A 160 -4.27 14.19 5.56
CA ALA A 160 -4.26 15.21 6.59
C ALA A 160 -5.69 15.70 6.95
N CYS A 161 -6.55 15.83 5.93
CA CYS A 161 -7.96 16.18 6.13
C CYS A 161 -8.76 15.04 6.76
N THR A 162 -8.62 13.81 6.25
CA THR A 162 -9.39 12.66 6.75
C THR A 162 -8.96 12.24 8.16
N ARG A 163 -7.69 12.45 8.52
CA ARG A 163 -7.15 12.21 9.87
C ARG A 163 -7.29 13.44 10.80
N ALA A 164 -7.90 14.53 10.32
CA ALA A 164 -8.11 15.79 11.08
C ALA A 164 -6.82 16.33 11.74
N LEU A 165 -5.72 16.38 10.99
CA LEU A 165 -4.43 16.85 11.50
C LEU A 165 -4.49 18.34 11.89
N GLY A 166 -3.95 18.65 13.06
CA GLY A 166 -3.86 20.04 13.54
C GLY A 166 -2.84 20.87 12.74
N PRO A 167 -2.90 22.22 12.84
CA PRO A 167 -2.11 23.14 12.02
C PRO A 167 -0.58 22.92 12.13
N GLY A 168 -0.06 22.54 13.29
CA GLY A 168 1.36 22.23 13.46
C GLY A 168 1.81 20.99 12.68
N HIS A 169 0.92 20.04 12.42
CA HIS A 169 1.21 18.89 11.56
C HIS A 169 1.20 19.27 10.08
N TRP A 170 0.32 20.16 9.65
CA TRP A 170 0.30 20.67 8.29
C TRP A 170 1.62 21.36 7.91
N VAL A 171 2.17 22.19 8.80
CA VAL A 171 3.46 22.85 8.56
C VAL A 171 4.59 21.82 8.43
N ARG A 172 4.64 20.82 9.32
CA ARG A 172 5.66 19.75 9.24
C ARG A 172 5.51 18.89 7.99
N LEU A 173 4.27 18.65 7.56
CA LEU A 173 3.96 17.88 6.37
C LEU A 173 4.33 18.66 5.10
N ALA A 174 4.11 19.97 5.06
CA ALA A 174 4.47 20.83 3.92
C ALA A 174 5.99 20.93 3.70
N LEU A 175 6.78 20.80 4.76
CA LEU A 175 8.24 20.98 4.71
C LEU A 175 8.94 20.06 3.71
N PRO A 176 8.77 18.72 3.71
CA PRO A 176 9.43 17.85 2.73
C PRO A 176 9.03 18.16 1.29
N PHE A 177 7.77 18.56 1.03
CA PHE A 177 7.33 18.97 -0.29
C PHE A 177 7.98 20.30 -0.72
N ALA A 178 8.06 21.27 0.18
CA ALA A 178 8.73 22.54 -0.09
C ALA A 178 10.23 22.38 -0.32
N VAL A 179 10.90 21.56 0.49
CA VAL A 179 12.32 21.20 0.29
C VAL A 179 12.52 20.48 -1.03
N GLY A 180 11.71 19.48 -1.35
CA GLY A 180 11.77 18.75 -2.62
C GLY A 180 11.59 19.69 -3.80
N ALA A 181 10.57 20.58 -3.76
CA ALA A 181 10.34 21.57 -4.81
C ALA A 181 11.51 22.55 -4.96
N ALA A 182 12.05 23.06 -3.85
CA ALA A 182 13.19 23.97 -3.87
C ALA A 182 14.42 23.27 -4.46
N VAL A 183 14.75 22.07 -3.99
CA VAL A 183 15.94 21.33 -4.44
C VAL A 183 15.84 21.02 -5.93
N ILE A 184 14.74 20.41 -6.38
CA ILE A 184 14.61 19.92 -7.75
C ILE A 184 14.53 21.05 -8.80
N ASN A 185 14.09 22.25 -8.40
CA ASN A 185 13.91 23.38 -9.30
C ASN A 185 14.99 24.48 -9.17
N ALA A 186 15.63 24.62 -8.00
CA ALA A 186 16.66 25.64 -7.79
C ALA A 186 18.08 25.14 -8.08
N MET A 187 18.33 23.83 -8.07
CA MET A 187 19.65 23.30 -8.38
C MET A 187 19.99 23.44 -9.87
N PRO A 188 21.24 23.85 -10.20
CA PRO A 188 21.69 24.08 -11.58
C PRO A 188 22.07 22.76 -12.26
N PHE A 189 21.11 21.89 -12.46
CA PHE A 189 21.35 20.61 -13.15
C PHE A 189 21.83 20.83 -14.58
N ALA A 190 22.84 20.06 -14.98
CA ALA A 190 23.21 19.95 -16.38
C ALA A 190 22.05 19.35 -17.17
N ALA A 191 21.78 19.88 -18.35
CA ALA A 191 20.71 19.35 -19.20
C ALA A 191 20.95 17.86 -19.46
N ARG A 192 19.96 17.03 -19.12
CA ARG A 192 20.02 15.56 -19.18
C ARG A 192 21.12 14.94 -18.32
N GLY A 193 21.52 15.61 -17.27
CA GLY A 193 22.51 15.11 -16.31
C GLY A 193 22.00 13.87 -15.56
N HIS A 194 22.91 12.99 -15.20
CA HIS A 194 22.57 11.78 -14.43
C HIS A 194 22.00 12.12 -13.05
N THR A 195 22.50 13.18 -12.42
CA THR A 195 22.02 13.62 -11.11
C THR A 195 20.60 14.19 -11.17
N GLU A 196 20.21 14.81 -12.30
CA GLU A 196 18.84 15.26 -12.54
C GLU A 196 17.86 14.09 -12.56
N LEU A 197 18.17 13.06 -13.36
CA LEU A 197 17.33 11.87 -13.48
C LEU A 197 17.25 11.11 -12.15
N LEU A 198 18.38 10.93 -11.47
CA LEU A 198 18.41 10.28 -10.16
C LEU A 198 17.57 11.04 -9.13
N ALA A 199 17.68 12.36 -9.07
CA ALA A 199 16.86 13.17 -8.18
C ALA A 199 15.36 13.06 -8.52
N ALA A 200 15.00 13.08 -9.80
CA ALA A 200 13.62 12.93 -10.26
C ALA A 200 13.02 11.55 -9.94
N LEU A 201 13.83 10.48 -9.98
CA LEU A 201 13.38 9.12 -9.64
C LEU A 201 13.27 8.88 -8.13
N HIS A 202 14.14 9.49 -7.32
CA HIS A 202 14.16 9.28 -5.88
C HIS A 202 13.22 10.23 -5.12
N LEU A 203 12.90 11.40 -5.69
CA LEU A 203 11.99 12.35 -5.06
C LEU A 203 10.60 11.77 -4.77
N PRO A 204 9.93 11.02 -5.69
CA PRO A 204 8.69 10.33 -5.40
C PRO A 204 8.79 9.39 -4.20
N ILE A 205 9.90 8.65 -4.09
CA ILE A 205 10.15 7.70 -2.99
C ILE A 205 10.27 8.48 -1.66
N ALA A 206 11.08 9.53 -1.64
CA ALA A 206 11.27 10.38 -0.46
C ALA A 206 9.95 11.02 0.00
N LEU A 207 9.16 11.55 -0.94
CA LEU A 207 7.86 12.18 -0.67
C LEU A 207 6.76 11.17 -0.29
N TRP A 208 6.86 9.90 -0.72
CA TRP A 208 5.93 8.85 -0.31
C TRP A 208 5.98 8.62 1.20
N PHE A 209 7.14 8.76 1.84
CA PHE A 209 7.24 8.71 3.29
C PHE A 209 6.61 9.93 3.99
N ALA A 210 6.58 11.09 3.33
CA ALA A 210 5.82 12.24 3.83
C ALA A 210 4.30 11.97 3.75
N VAL A 211 3.83 11.35 2.66
CA VAL A 211 2.45 10.84 2.57
C VAL A 211 2.17 9.83 3.69
N GLY A 212 3.13 8.94 3.98
CA GLY A 212 3.03 7.98 5.09
C GLY A 212 2.86 8.65 6.46
N ALA A 213 3.55 9.76 6.70
CA ALA A 213 3.39 10.54 7.92
C ALA A 213 1.99 11.16 8.04
N ALA A 214 1.40 11.63 6.93
CA ALA A 214 0.01 12.09 6.87
C ALA A 214 -0.98 10.94 7.10
N TYR A 215 -0.77 9.80 6.42
CA TYR A 215 -1.56 8.58 6.56
C TYR A 215 -1.62 8.09 8.00
N ALA A 216 -0.50 8.08 8.70
CA ALA A 216 -0.38 7.70 10.10
C ALA A 216 -1.01 8.69 11.10
N GLY A 217 -1.59 9.80 10.64
CA GLY A 217 -2.21 10.78 11.52
C GLY A 217 -1.23 11.43 12.51
N GLY A 218 0.03 11.64 12.11
CA GLY A 218 1.10 12.19 12.94
C GLY A 218 1.81 11.14 13.84
N ARG A 219 1.33 9.90 13.89
CA ARG A 219 1.88 8.80 14.70
C ARG A 219 2.89 7.91 13.95
N PHE A 220 3.58 8.45 12.96
CA PHE A 220 4.50 7.67 12.11
C PHE A 220 5.68 7.04 12.86
N ARG A 221 5.92 7.44 14.13
CA ARG A 221 6.94 6.79 14.99
C ARG A 221 6.47 5.44 15.55
N GLU A 222 5.17 5.18 15.59
CA GLU A 222 4.59 3.93 16.08
C GLU A 222 4.75 2.81 15.03
N HIS A 223 5.13 1.62 15.46
CA HIS A 223 5.32 0.46 14.58
C HIS A 223 4.02 0.06 13.86
N GLY A 224 2.91 0.03 14.58
CA GLY A 224 1.60 -0.31 14.02
C GLY A 224 1.18 0.66 12.92
N ALA A 225 1.39 1.97 13.11
CA ALA A 225 1.05 2.97 12.10
C ALA A 225 1.90 2.82 10.82
N ARG A 226 3.19 2.48 10.96
CA ARG A 226 4.06 2.18 9.81
C ARG A 226 3.67 0.89 9.11
N MET A 227 3.28 -0.15 9.86
CA MET A 227 2.81 -1.41 9.28
C MET A 227 1.52 -1.21 8.48
N ASN A 228 0.57 -0.42 9.01
CA ASN A 228 -0.64 -0.06 8.30
C ASN A 228 -0.33 0.75 7.02
N PHE A 229 0.66 1.63 7.07
CA PHE A 229 1.10 2.37 5.87
C PHE A 229 1.73 1.45 4.82
N LEU A 230 2.51 0.45 5.22
CA LEU A 230 3.03 -0.56 4.29
C LEU A 230 1.92 -1.36 3.62
N ARG A 231 0.93 -1.82 4.41
CA ARG A 231 -0.25 -2.50 3.88
C ARG A 231 -1.01 -1.61 2.90
N PHE A 232 -1.32 -0.38 3.32
CA PHE A 232 -1.94 0.62 2.45
C PHE A 232 -1.15 0.82 1.15
N SER A 233 0.18 0.93 1.20
CA SER A 233 1.02 1.14 0.01
C SER A 233 0.90 0.00 -0.99
N GLY A 234 0.91 -1.25 -0.52
CA GLY A 234 0.72 -2.42 -1.37
C GLY A 234 -0.69 -2.47 -2.01
N GLU A 235 -1.71 -2.25 -1.22
CA GLU A 235 -3.10 -2.21 -1.68
C GLU A 235 -3.32 -1.05 -2.66
N TRP A 236 -2.79 0.13 -2.37
CA TRP A 236 -2.82 1.29 -3.25
C TRP A 236 -2.15 0.98 -4.61
N PHE A 237 -1.00 0.33 -4.60
CA PHE A 237 -0.30 -0.05 -5.84
C PHE A 237 -1.15 -0.98 -6.70
N ILE A 238 -1.85 -1.95 -6.11
CA ILE A 238 -2.75 -2.87 -6.82
C ILE A 238 -3.89 -2.09 -7.46
N TYR A 239 -4.59 -1.24 -6.69
CA TYR A 239 -5.70 -0.44 -7.24
C TYR A 239 -5.26 0.53 -8.32
N TYR A 240 -4.15 1.23 -8.08
CA TYR A 240 -3.59 2.14 -9.07
C TYR A 240 -3.26 1.40 -10.38
N THR A 241 -2.64 0.23 -10.30
CA THR A 241 -2.32 -0.59 -11.47
C THR A 241 -3.57 -1.03 -12.22
N LEU A 242 -4.62 -1.47 -11.51
CA LEU A 242 -5.89 -1.86 -12.13
C LEU A 242 -6.57 -0.67 -12.82
N ILE A 243 -6.59 0.49 -12.18
CA ILE A 243 -7.13 1.73 -12.77
C ILE A 243 -6.32 2.13 -14.00
N ALA A 244 -4.98 2.06 -13.93
CA ALA A 244 -4.09 2.38 -15.04
C ALA A 244 -4.31 1.44 -16.23
N LEU A 245 -4.41 0.12 -16.00
CA LEU A 245 -4.72 -0.86 -17.06
C LEU A 245 -6.07 -0.57 -17.72
N GLY A 246 -7.11 -0.33 -16.90
CA GLY A 246 -8.44 0.07 -17.43
C GLY A 246 -8.38 1.39 -18.21
N GLY A 247 -7.61 2.36 -17.72
CA GLY A 247 -7.36 3.64 -18.36
C GLY A 247 -6.67 3.47 -19.73
N TRP A 248 -5.65 2.62 -19.83
CA TRP A 248 -4.98 2.30 -21.10
C TRP A 248 -5.94 1.67 -22.11
N VAL A 249 -6.78 0.71 -21.69
CA VAL A 249 -7.80 0.11 -22.55
C VAL A 249 -8.78 1.17 -23.03
N LEU A 250 -9.26 2.05 -22.15
CA LEU A 250 -10.16 3.14 -22.51
C LEU A 250 -9.54 4.10 -23.54
N LEU A 251 -8.28 4.49 -23.34
CA LEU A 251 -7.53 5.36 -24.26
C LEU A 251 -7.37 4.70 -25.63
N ALA A 252 -6.99 3.42 -25.66
CA ALA A 252 -6.82 2.66 -26.89
C ALA A 252 -8.14 2.54 -27.66
N LEU A 253 -9.23 2.18 -26.98
CA LEU A 253 -10.56 2.10 -27.58
C LEU A 253 -11.06 3.46 -28.07
N SER A 254 -10.81 4.53 -27.29
CA SER A 254 -11.16 5.90 -27.70
C SER A 254 -10.42 6.29 -28.99
N ALA A 255 -9.10 6.05 -29.04
CA ALA A 255 -8.32 6.31 -30.25
C ALA A 255 -8.84 5.52 -31.44
N PHE A 256 -9.14 4.23 -31.26
CA PHE A 256 -9.70 3.37 -32.31
C PHE A 256 -11.05 3.85 -32.81
N VAL A 257 -12.01 4.09 -31.92
CA VAL A 257 -13.39 4.48 -32.30
C VAL A 257 -13.42 5.84 -32.99
N PHE A 258 -12.72 6.85 -32.43
CA PHE A 258 -12.68 8.16 -33.05
C PHE A 258 -11.85 8.18 -34.34
N GLY A 259 -10.80 7.36 -34.43
CA GLY A 259 -10.02 7.16 -35.65
C GLY A 259 -10.86 6.57 -36.77
N ALA A 260 -11.77 5.63 -36.46
CA ALA A 260 -12.69 5.02 -37.46
C ALA A 260 -13.64 6.03 -38.15
N ILE A 261 -13.93 7.16 -37.51
CA ILE A 261 -14.74 8.25 -38.08
C ILE A 261 -13.89 9.40 -38.64
N GLY A 262 -12.57 9.17 -38.79
CA GLY A 262 -11.62 10.14 -39.38
C GLY A 262 -11.12 11.24 -38.43
N LEU A 263 -11.43 11.17 -37.15
CA LEU A 263 -10.86 12.07 -36.13
C LEU A 263 -9.51 11.54 -35.66
N ARG A 264 -8.61 12.45 -35.24
CA ARG A 264 -7.32 12.11 -34.65
C ARG A 264 -7.25 12.58 -33.19
N PRO A 265 -7.83 11.80 -32.26
CA PRO A 265 -7.89 12.20 -30.85
C PRO A 265 -6.57 11.99 -30.10
N GLU A 266 -5.59 11.25 -30.68
CA GLU A 266 -4.37 10.80 -30.02
C GLU A 266 -3.59 11.96 -29.38
N PRO A 267 -3.37 13.12 -30.02
CA PRO A 267 -2.64 14.22 -29.39
C PRO A 267 -3.34 14.70 -28.11
N TRP A 268 -4.66 14.85 -28.15
CA TRP A 268 -5.44 15.27 -27.00
C TRP A 268 -5.52 14.20 -25.89
N LEU A 269 -5.70 12.93 -26.27
CA LEU A 269 -5.70 11.80 -25.33
C LEU A 269 -4.38 11.71 -24.56
N VAL A 270 -3.26 11.84 -25.28
CA VAL A 270 -1.92 11.71 -24.68
C VAL A 270 -1.53 12.94 -23.89
N THR A 271 -1.88 14.15 -24.35
CA THR A 271 -1.47 15.39 -23.67
C THR A 271 -2.38 15.79 -22.53
N TRP A 272 -3.69 15.43 -22.55
CA TRP A 272 -4.67 15.81 -21.55
C TRP A 272 -5.19 14.64 -20.73
N VAL A 273 -5.78 13.64 -21.40
CA VAL A 273 -6.51 12.58 -20.71
C VAL A 273 -5.54 11.69 -19.90
N LEU A 274 -4.43 11.29 -20.51
CA LEU A 274 -3.44 10.44 -19.86
C LEU A 274 -2.83 11.07 -18.61
N PRO A 275 -2.20 12.28 -18.65
CA PRO A 275 -1.57 12.86 -17.47
C PRO A 275 -2.57 13.27 -16.39
N CYS A 276 -3.73 13.83 -16.77
CA CYS A 276 -4.78 14.18 -15.81
C CYS A 276 -5.40 12.93 -15.16
N GLY A 277 -5.65 11.90 -15.98
CA GLY A 277 -6.17 10.62 -15.51
C GLY A 277 -5.20 9.90 -14.59
N ALA A 278 -3.93 9.85 -14.95
CA ALA A 278 -2.88 9.24 -14.12
C ALA A 278 -2.74 9.97 -12.77
N ALA A 279 -2.75 11.30 -12.76
CA ALA A 279 -2.70 12.11 -11.54
C ALA A 279 -3.95 11.89 -10.65
N GLY A 280 -5.14 11.92 -11.25
CA GLY A 280 -6.39 11.68 -10.53
C GLY A 280 -6.52 10.27 -9.98
N ALA A 281 -6.04 9.27 -10.73
CA ALA A 281 -6.05 7.86 -10.33
C ALA A 281 -5.32 7.60 -9.02
N VAL A 282 -4.26 8.36 -8.71
CA VAL A 282 -3.53 8.25 -7.43
C VAL A 282 -4.45 8.50 -6.24
N LEU A 283 -5.26 9.56 -6.31
CA LEU A 283 -6.19 9.94 -5.23
C LEU A 283 -7.39 9.00 -5.17
N VAL A 284 -7.91 8.61 -6.33
CA VAL A 284 -9.04 7.65 -6.44
C VAL A 284 -8.64 6.30 -5.88
N ALA A 285 -7.45 5.78 -6.23
CA ALA A 285 -6.94 4.53 -5.70
C ALA A 285 -6.81 4.58 -4.17
N ALA A 286 -6.28 5.68 -3.62
CA ALA A 286 -6.14 5.85 -2.18
C ALA A 286 -7.49 5.90 -1.46
N TRP A 287 -8.47 6.59 -2.04
CA TRP A 287 -9.83 6.60 -1.50
C TRP A 287 -10.49 5.22 -1.56
N LEU A 288 -10.30 4.47 -2.66
CA LEU A 288 -10.85 3.12 -2.80
C LEU A 288 -10.27 2.16 -1.75
N VAL A 289 -8.97 2.23 -1.47
CA VAL A 289 -8.35 1.44 -0.41
C VAL A 289 -8.98 1.76 0.95
N GLU A 290 -9.14 3.03 1.29
CA GLU A 290 -9.73 3.46 2.56
C GLU A 290 -11.23 3.11 2.69
N ALA A 291 -11.98 3.18 1.56
CA ALA A 291 -13.42 2.94 1.55
C ALA A 291 -13.80 1.45 1.59
N LYS A 292 -12.93 0.55 1.08
CA LYS A 292 -13.23 -0.87 0.88
C LYS A 292 -12.37 -1.82 1.72
N GLN A 293 -11.98 -1.42 2.92
CA GLN A 293 -11.10 -2.23 3.80
C GLN A 293 -11.53 -3.70 4.00
N GLY A 294 -12.80 -4.04 3.80
CA GLY A 294 -13.29 -5.42 3.98
C GLY A 294 -13.08 -6.37 2.78
N LEU A 295 -12.95 -5.86 1.54
CA LEU A 295 -12.84 -6.71 0.34
C LEU A 295 -11.37 -7.06 0.01
N ILE A 296 -10.43 -6.24 0.43
CA ILE A 296 -9.01 -6.32 0.08
C ILE A 296 -8.25 -7.26 1.02
N GLU A 297 -8.71 -7.43 2.27
CA GLU A 297 -8.12 -8.37 3.23
C GLU A 297 -8.05 -9.80 2.67
N THR A 298 -8.90 -10.13 1.68
CA THR A 298 -8.89 -11.42 0.99
C THR A 298 -8.01 -11.46 -0.27
N MET A 299 -7.73 -10.33 -0.92
CA MET A 299 -6.93 -10.30 -2.16
C MET A 299 -5.42 -10.17 -1.91
N ALA A 300 -5.01 -9.49 -0.85
CA ALA A 300 -3.61 -9.33 -0.49
C ALA A 300 -2.87 -10.65 -0.31
N PRO A 301 -3.40 -11.65 0.43
CA PRO A 301 -2.79 -12.95 0.56
C PRO A 301 -2.66 -13.71 -0.78
N VAL A 302 -3.63 -13.56 -1.69
CA VAL A 302 -3.61 -14.27 -2.99
C VAL A 302 -2.45 -13.77 -3.86
N LEU A 303 -2.24 -12.46 -3.94
CA LEU A 303 -1.14 -11.89 -4.73
C LEU A 303 0.23 -12.31 -4.18
N THR A 304 0.42 -12.22 -2.87
CA THR A 304 1.69 -12.62 -2.25
C THR A 304 1.93 -14.12 -2.39
N LEU A 305 0.90 -14.97 -2.25
CA LEU A 305 0.96 -16.40 -2.47
C LEU A 305 1.36 -16.76 -3.89
N LEU A 306 0.91 -15.99 -4.90
CA LEU A 306 1.21 -16.22 -6.29
C LEU A 306 2.62 -15.74 -6.66
N PHE A 307 2.96 -14.50 -6.31
CA PHE A 307 4.20 -13.88 -6.79
C PHE A 307 5.45 -14.31 -5.99
N THR A 308 5.34 -14.60 -4.71
CA THR A 308 6.49 -15.03 -3.90
C THR A 308 7.18 -16.27 -4.47
N PRO A 309 6.49 -17.38 -4.79
CA PRO A 309 7.14 -18.56 -5.38
C PRO A 309 7.68 -18.28 -6.79
N LEU A 310 7.00 -17.46 -7.59
CA LEU A 310 7.48 -17.11 -8.94
C LEU A 310 8.79 -16.32 -8.89
N PHE A 311 8.88 -15.30 -8.05
CA PHE A 311 10.12 -14.54 -7.88
C PHE A 311 11.23 -15.38 -7.23
N ALA A 312 10.92 -16.24 -6.27
CA ALA A 312 11.89 -17.16 -5.67
C ALA A 312 12.45 -18.13 -6.73
N LEU A 313 11.57 -18.71 -7.54
CA LEU A 313 11.97 -19.62 -8.63
C LEU A 313 12.84 -18.88 -9.67
N MET A 314 12.47 -17.68 -10.06
CA MET A 314 13.23 -16.87 -11.01
C MET A 314 14.63 -16.55 -10.50
N LEU A 315 14.75 -16.10 -9.24
CA LEU A 315 16.06 -15.81 -8.62
C LEU A 315 16.92 -17.06 -8.48
N LEU A 316 16.34 -18.19 -8.09
CA LEU A 316 17.05 -19.47 -8.02
C LEU A 316 17.51 -19.94 -9.40
N ALA A 317 16.65 -19.87 -10.41
CA ALA A 317 16.99 -20.21 -11.78
C ALA A 317 18.16 -19.36 -12.30
N PHE A 318 18.12 -18.05 -12.01
CA PHE A 318 19.21 -17.13 -12.35
C PHE A 318 20.53 -17.54 -11.66
N LEU A 319 20.52 -17.76 -10.35
CA LEU A 319 21.71 -18.16 -9.59
C LEU A 319 22.28 -19.51 -10.07
N LEU A 320 21.41 -20.48 -10.35
CA LEU A 320 21.82 -21.76 -10.90
C LEU A 320 22.43 -21.65 -12.30
N THR A 321 21.82 -20.83 -13.17
CA THR A 321 22.34 -20.59 -14.52
C THR A 321 23.72 -19.90 -14.44
N MET A 322 23.87 -18.92 -13.58
CA MET A 322 25.15 -18.24 -13.37
C MET A 322 26.23 -19.19 -12.85
N ALA A 323 25.89 -20.06 -11.91
CA ALA A 323 26.79 -21.10 -11.40
C ALA A 323 27.17 -22.13 -12.49
N TRP A 324 26.21 -22.52 -13.33
CA TRP A 324 26.41 -23.47 -14.41
C TRP A 324 27.28 -22.93 -15.54
N THR A 325 27.01 -21.69 -15.96
CA THR A 325 27.74 -21.06 -17.09
C THR A 325 29.15 -20.58 -16.71
N GLY A 326 29.44 -20.50 -15.39
CA GLY A 326 30.69 -19.94 -14.91
C GLY A 326 30.89 -18.48 -15.32
N SER A 327 29.84 -17.84 -15.86
CA SER A 327 29.85 -16.43 -16.26
C SER A 327 29.97 -15.59 -14.98
N GLY A 328 31.24 -15.38 -14.60
CA GLY A 328 31.58 -14.55 -13.44
C GLY A 328 31.19 -13.09 -13.69
N VAL A 329 31.48 -12.30 -12.72
CA VAL A 329 31.15 -10.90 -12.38
C VAL A 329 31.16 -9.84 -13.50
N ALA A 330 31.45 -10.18 -14.77
CA ALA A 330 31.36 -9.29 -15.94
C ALA A 330 29.91 -9.14 -16.42
N VAL A 331 29.05 -8.64 -15.53
CA VAL A 331 27.62 -8.39 -15.86
C VAL A 331 27.51 -7.09 -16.63
N GLU A 332 26.82 -7.10 -17.78
CA GLU A 332 26.52 -5.93 -18.57
C GLU A 332 25.74 -4.88 -17.79
N ARG A 333 25.83 -3.60 -18.19
CA ARG A 333 25.17 -2.49 -17.46
C ARG A 333 23.65 -2.67 -17.36
N GLU A 334 23.05 -3.10 -18.45
CA GLU A 334 21.59 -3.29 -18.56
C GLU A 334 21.09 -4.36 -17.59
N VAL A 335 21.88 -5.41 -17.42
CA VAL A 335 21.58 -6.51 -16.50
C VAL A 335 21.66 -6.03 -15.05
N LEU A 336 22.64 -5.19 -14.70
CA LEU A 336 22.74 -4.59 -13.36
C LEU A 336 21.54 -3.71 -13.03
N ILE A 337 21.10 -2.87 -13.96
CA ILE A 337 19.88 -2.06 -13.79
C ILE A 337 18.66 -2.96 -13.58
N GLY A 338 18.58 -4.07 -14.32
CA GLY A 338 17.52 -5.06 -14.14
C GLY A 338 17.55 -5.70 -12.74
N PHE A 339 18.73 -5.96 -12.19
CA PHE A 339 18.86 -6.50 -10.83
C PHE A 339 18.46 -5.48 -9.76
N ASP A 340 18.88 -4.23 -9.89
CA ASP A 340 18.49 -3.16 -8.97
C ASP A 340 16.95 -3.08 -8.91
N LEU A 341 16.27 -3.01 -10.07
CA LEU A 341 14.80 -3.00 -10.13
C LEU A 341 14.17 -4.26 -9.54
N LEU A 342 14.73 -5.43 -9.86
CA LEU A 342 14.24 -6.70 -9.33
C LEU A 342 14.34 -6.77 -7.81
N LEU A 343 15.46 -6.34 -7.23
CA LEU A 343 15.67 -6.32 -5.79
C LEU A 343 14.72 -5.35 -5.09
N VAL A 344 14.44 -4.19 -5.68
CA VAL A 344 13.43 -3.25 -5.17
C VAL A 344 12.04 -3.87 -5.18
N VAL A 345 11.66 -4.56 -6.27
CA VAL A 345 10.37 -5.27 -6.35
C VAL A 345 10.28 -6.38 -5.30
N VAL A 346 11.35 -7.16 -5.12
CA VAL A 346 11.40 -8.21 -4.08
C VAL A 346 11.28 -7.59 -2.69
N ALA A 347 11.99 -6.50 -2.41
CA ALA A 347 11.87 -5.78 -1.13
C ALA A 347 10.43 -5.31 -0.89
N GLY A 348 9.79 -4.71 -1.89
CA GLY A 348 8.39 -4.30 -1.83
C GLY A 348 7.44 -5.49 -1.58
N LEU A 349 7.64 -6.60 -2.28
CA LEU A 349 6.85 -7.82 -2.09
C LEU A 349 7.02 -8.39 -0.67
N VAL A 350 8.23 -8.43 -0.13
CA VAL A 350 8.50 -8.90 1.23
C VAL A 350 7.84 -7.97 2.27
N LEU A 351 7.99 -6.65 2.12
CA LEU A 351 7.35 -5.66 2.98
C LEU A 351 5.83 -5.83 2.99
N TYR A 352 5.23 -6.00 1.82
CA TYR A 352 3.79 -6.21 1.69
C TYR A 352 3.35 -7.55 2.29
N THR A 353 4.07 -8.64 2.00
CA THR A 353 3.76 -9.96 2.56
C THR A 353 3.77 -9.96 4.08
N VAL A 354 4.76 -9.35 4.71
CA VAL A 354 4.82 -9.23 6.18
C VAL A 354 3.67 -8.41 6.71
N SER A 355 3.29 -7.32 6.04
CA SER A 355 2.18 -6.46 6.47
C SER A 355 0.80 -7.15 6.35
N ALA A 356 0.66 -8.09 5.43
CA ALA A 356 -0.59 -8.81 5.17
C ALA A 356 -0.72 -10.14 5.95
N ARG A 357 0.36 -10.63 6.58
CA ARG A 357 0.35 -11.89 7.34
C ARG A 357 -0.29 -11.70 8.70
N ASP A 358 -1.10 -12.66 9.12
CA ASP A 358 -1.59 -12.73 10.50
C ASP A 358 -0.42 -13.08 11.46
N PRO A 359 -0.07 -12.20 12.42
CA PRO A 359 1.02 -12.46 13.36
C PRO A 359 0.81 -13.67 14.28
N ALA A 360 -0.45 -14.06 14.52
CA ALA A 360 -0.80 -15.19 15.39
C ALA A 360 -0.65 -16.54 14.69
N ARG A 361 -0.56 -16.55 13.35
CA ARG A 361 -0.44 -17.78 12.58
C ARG A 361 0.93 -18.42 12.81
N PRO A 362 1.00 -19.73 13.10
CA PRO A 362 2.26 -20.44 13.25
C PRO A 362 3.08 -20.44 11.94
N ALA A 363 4.37 -20.69 12.06
CA ALA A 363 5.27 -20.83 10.91
C ALA A 363 4.79 -21.96 9.98
N GLY A 364 4.78 -21.71 8.67
CA GLY A 364 4.29 -22.63 7.65
C GLY A 364 5.17 -22.67 6.40
N VAL A 365 4.75 -23.46 5.43
CA VAL A 365 5.48 -23.65 4.14
C VAL A 365 5.70 -22.30 3.42
N PHE A 366 4.74 -21.40 3.52
CA PHE A 366 4.87 -20.07 2.89
C PHE A 366 5.99 -19.22 3.52
N ASP A 367 6.21 -19.35 4.84
CA ASP A 367 7.32 -18.67 5.52
C ASP A 367 8.68 -19.25 5.08
N VAL A 368 8.74 -20.54 4.74
CA VAL A 368 9.94 -21.15 4.14
C VAL A 368 10.19 -20.57 2.75
N LEU A 369 9.16 -20.44 1.91
CA LEU A 369 9.27 -19.79 0.60
C LEU A 369 9.75 -18.35 0.70
N GLN A 370 9.28 -17.60 1.70
CA GLN A 370 9.77 -16.23 1.99
C GLN A 370 11.25 -16.24 2.36
N LEU A 371 11.70 -17.19 3.16
CA LEU A 371 13.14 -17.31 3.48
C LEU A 371 13.96 -17.65 2.22
N VAL A 372 13.46 -18.53 1.36
CA VAL A 372 14.13 -18.86 0.09
C VAL A 372 14.21 -17.64 -0.82
N LEU A 373 13.12 -16.89 -0.96
CA LEU A 373 13.10 -15.63 -1.72
C LEU A 373 14.13 -14.64 -1.18
N LEU A 374 14.14 -14.38 0.13
CA LEU A 374 15.08 -13.49 0.79
C LEU A 374 16.54 -13.93 0.63
N ALA A 375 16.84 -15.20 0.86
CA ALA A 375 18.19 -15.73 0.72
C ALA A 375 18.69 -15.61 -0.72
N SER A 376 17.84 -15.94 -1.69
CA SER A 376 18.17 -15.79 -3.12
C SER A 376 18.40 -14.31 -3.49
N ALA A 377 17.56 -13.40 -2.99
CA ALA A 377 17.73 -11.96 -3.24
C ALA A 377 19.03 -11.42 -2.63
N VAL A 378 19.38 -11.81 -1.41
CA VAL A 378 20.66 -11.44 -0.76
C VAL A 378 21.86 -11.92 -1.56
N LEU A 379 21.81 -13.14 -2.12
CA LEU A 379 22.89 -13.68 -2.97
C LEU A 379 23.01 -12.89 -4.29
N VAL A 380 21.88 -12.59 -4.93
CA VAL A 380 21.87 -11.77 -6.17
C VAL A 380 22.40 -10.36 -5.89
N ASP A 381 22.00 -9.76 -4.78
CA ASP A 381 22.49 -8.44 -4.36
C ASP A 381 24.00 -8.44 -4.09
N ALA A 382 24.52 -9.48 -3.42
CA ALA A 382 25.97 -9.62 -3.22
C ALA A 382 26.72 -9.73 -4.55
N VAL A 383 26.17 -10.43 -5.56
CA VAL A 383 26.72 -10.47 -6.92
C VAL A 383 26.68 -9.09 -7.57
N ALA A 384 25.55 -8.38 -7.49
CA ALA A 384 25.40 -7.04 -8.04
C ALA A 384 26.39 -6.05 -7.40
N LEU A 385 26.54 -6.09 -6.07
CA LEU A 385 27.52 -5.28 -5.34
C LEU A 385 28.97 -5.55 -5.77
N THR A 386 29.35 -6.82 -5.91
CA THR A 386 30.72 -7.16 -6.35
C THR A 386 30.98 -6.69 -7.79
N ALA A 387 30.03 -6.87 -8.69
CA ALA A 387 30.09 -6.38 -10.05
C ALA A 387 30.19 -4.86 -10.10
N MET A 388 29.37 -4.16 -9.30
CA MET A 388 29.37 -2.69 -9.21
C MET A 388 30.69 -2.16 -8.65
N ALA A 389 31.23 -2.78 -7.58
CA ALA A 389 32.53 -2.42 -7.02
C ALA A 389 33.66 -2.57 -8.04
N GLY A 390 33.67 -3.67 -8.80
CA GLY A 390 34.59 -3.90 -9.90
C GLY A 390 34.50 -2.83 -11.00
N ARG A 391 33.29 -2.43 -11.38
CA ARG A 391 33.08 -1.36 -12.38
C ARG A 391 33.52 0.02 -11.88
N ILE A 392 33.33 0.31 -10.58
CA ILE A 392 33.80 1.56 -9.96
C ILE A 392 35.32 1.57 -9.94
N SER A 393 35.96 0.46 -9.58
CA SER A 393 37.44 0.34 -9.59
C SER A 393 38.04 0.51 -10.98
N SER A 394 37.42 -0.05 -12.02
CA SER A 394 37.95 -0.03 -13.40
C SER A 394 37.66 1.28 -14.12
N PHE A 395 36.48 1.89 -13.90
CA PHE A 395 36.00 3.02 -14.70
C PHE A 395 35.72 4.29 -13.87
N GLY A 396 36.10 4.29 -12.60
CA GLY A 396 35.85 5.40 -11.69
C GLY A 396 34.40 5.53 -11.22
N ALA A 397 34.18 6.37 -10.20
CA ALA A 397 32.89 6.68 -9.64
C ALA A 397 32.08 7.59 -10.59
N SER A 398 30.79 7.31 -10.71
CA SER A 398 29.79 8.17 -11.38
C SER A 398 28.51 8.23 -10.56
N PRO A 399 27.66 9.26 -10.75
CA PRO A 399 26.42 9.39 -9.97
C PRO A 399 25.58 8.11 -9.97
N ASN A 400 25.33 7.53 -11.15
CA ASN A 400 24.53 6.32 -11.30
C ASN A 400 25.14 5.11 -10.59
N LYS A 401 26.48 4.91 -10.70
CA LYS A 401 27.15 3.80 -10.03
C LYS A 401 27.12 3.92 -8.52
N MET A 402 27.29 5.15 -8.00
CA MET A 402 27.26 5.39 -6.57
C MET A 402 25.84 5.29 -6.00
N ALA A 403 24.81 5.71 -6.77
CA ALA A 403 23.42 5.54 -6.40
C ALA A 403 23.06 4.05 -6.30
N ALA A 404 23.35 3.28 -7.35
CA ALA A 404 23.10 1.84 -7.36
C ALA A 404 23.89 1.09 -6.27
N LEU A 405 25.17 1.44 -6.06
CA LEU A 405 25.96 0.85 -4.98
C LEU A 405 25.35 1.09 -3.61
N GLY A 406 24.91 2.30 -3.33
CA GLY A 406 24.29 2.65 -2.05
C GLY A 406 22.90 2.05 -1.88
N GLU A 407 22.10 2.01 -2.95
CA GLU A 407 20.80 1.35 -2.97
C GLU A 407 20.94 -0.14 -2.65
N ASN A 408 21.83 -0.85 -3.35
CA ASN A 408 22.10 -2.27 -3.10
C ASN A 408 22.63 -2.51 -1.68
N LEU A 409 23.50 -1.63 -1.14
CA LEU A 409 23.94 -1.74 0.24
C LEU A 409 22.79 -1.59 1.24
N VAL A 410 21.87 -0.65 1.01
CA VAL A 410 20.67 -0.46 1.83
C VAL A 410 19.75 -1.69 1.72
N LEU A 411 19.56 -2.22 0.51
CA LEU A 411 18.76 -3.42 0.28
C LEU A 411 19.40 -4.66 0.92
N LEU A 412 20.72 -4.84 0.77
CA LEU A 412 21.44 -5.96 1.37
C LEU A 412 21.25 -6.04 2.88
N VAL A 413 21.37 -4.91 3.58
CA VAL A 413 21.16 -4.87 5.03
C VAL A 413 19.69 -5.16 5.37
N GLY A 414 18.76 -4.54 4.65
CA GLY A 414 17.32 -4.72 4.87
C GLY A 414 16.87 -6.17 4.66
N LEU A 415 17.21 -6.75 3.50
CA LEU A 415 16.84 -8.11 3.11
C LEU A 415 17.63 -9.16 3.91
N GLY A 416 18.93 -8.93 4.13
CA GLY A 416 19.79 -9.86 4.87
C GLY A 416 19.36 -10.03 6.32
N TRP A 417 19.03 -8.92 7.00
CA TRP A 417 18.51 -9.02 8.37
C TRP A 417 17.11 -9.64 8.41
N SER A 418 16.28 -9.34 7.43
CA SER A 418 14.98 -10.00 7.27
C SER A 418 15.13 -11.50 7.08
N ALA A 419 16.07 -11.96 6.24
CA ALA A 419 16.38 -13.39 6.06
C ALA A 419 16.80 -14.05 7.37
N LEU A 420 17.69 -13.39 8.14
CA LEU A 420 18.13 -13.89 9.46
C LEU A 420 16.95 -14.02 10.44
N LEU A 421 16.06 -13.02 10.47
CA LEU A 421 14.90 -13.06 11.35
C LEU A 421 13.89 -14.14 10.92
N TYR A 422 13.65 -14.32 9.59
CA TYR A 422 12.82 -15.40 9.10
C TYR A 422 13.40 -16.78 9.44
N ALA A 423 14.71 -16.98 9.29
CA ALA A 423 15.38 -18.20 9.71
C ALA A 423 15.21 -18.47 11.21
N ARG A 424 15.37 -17.45 12.05
CA ARG A 424 15.16 -17.56 13.51
C ARG A 424 13.69 -17.82 13.86
N PHE A 425 12.76 -17.22 13.13
CA PHE A 425 11.32 -17.45 13.31
C PHE A 425 10.94 -18.89 12.98
N LEU A 426 11.41 -19.43 11.86
CA LEU A 426 11.19 -20.83 11.47
C LEU A 426 11.79 -21.82 12.46
N LEU A 427 12.89 -21.47 13.12
CA LEU A 427 13.51 -22.26 14.20
C LEU A 427 12.82 -22.06 15.57
N GLY A 428 11.74 -21.28 15.66
CA GLY A 428 11.03 -21.00 16.90
C GLY A 428 11.80 -20.13 17.90
N ARG A 429 12.87 -19.43 17.46
CA ARG A 429 13.75 -18.63 18.34
C ARG A 429 13.28 -17.20 18.53
N VAL A 430 12.46 -16.66 17.64
CA VAL A 430 11.89 -15.31 17.73
C VAL A 430 10.43 -15.34 17.27
N PRO A 431 9.57 -14.46 17.83
CA PRO A 431 8.20 -14.32 17.35
C PRO A 431 8.16 -13.56 16.01
N PHE A 432 7.09 -13.73 15.23
CA PHE A 432 6.89 -13.01 13.96
C PHE A 432 6.93 -11.48 14.12
N ALA A 433 6.44 -10.97 15.24
CA ALA A 433 6.52 -9.54 15.59
C ALA A 433 7.95 -8.96 15.59
N ALA A 434 9.00 -9.79 15.65
CA ALA A 434 10.37 -9.30 15.50
C ALA A 434 10.68 -8.91 14.05
N ILE A 435 10.10 -9.62 13.07
CA ILE A 435 10.22 -9.32 11.64
C ILE A 435 9.46 -8.02 11.34
N GLU A 436 8.22 -7.89 11.83
CA GLU A 436 7.41 -6.67 11.66
C GLU A 436 8.12 -5.43 12.22
N ARG A 437 8.65 -5.54 13.45
CA ARG A 437 9.41 -4.45 14.09
C ARG A 437 10.64 -4.07 13.30
N TRP A 438 11.39 -5.04 12.80
CA TRP A 438 12.56 -4.77 11.98
C TRP A 438 12.18 -4.00 10.71
N GLN A 439 11.23 -4.48 9.94
CA GLN A 439 10.82 -3.84 8.69
C GLN A 439 10.33 -2.42 8.92
N THR A 440 9.49 -2.21 9.92
CA THR A 440 8.99 -0.86 10.24
C THR A 440 10.09 0.05 10.80
N ALA A 441 11.06 -0.48 11.55
CA ALA A 441 12.20 0.29 12.04
C ALA A 441 13.17 0.68 10.91
N TYR A 442 13.24 -0.11 9.84
CA TYR A 442 14.14 0.13 8.72
C TYR A 442 13.60 1.11 7.66
N LEU A 443 12.29 1.40 7.65
CA LEU A 443 11.68 2.36 6.71
C LEU A 443 12.36 3.74 6.67
N PRO A 444 12.78 4.35 7.80
CA PRO A 444 13.52 5.61 7.77
C PRO A 444 14.86 5.54 7.03
N VAL A 445 15.47 4.35 6.93
CA VAL A 445 16.73 4.17 6.19
C VAL A 445 16.48 4.30 4.69
N TYR A 446 15.42 3.66 4.18
CA TYR A 446 14.99 3.84 2.78
C TYR A 446 14.68 5.30 2.46
N ALA A 447 13.91 5.98 3.35
CA ALA A 447 13.61 7.39 3.20
C ALA A 447 14.88 8.26 3.20
N ALA A 448 15.79 8.01 4.15
CA ALA A 448 17.03 8.76 4.25
C ALA A 448 17.91 8.58 3.00
N TRP A 449 18.01 7.34 2.47
CA TRP A 449 18.75 7.09 1.24
C TRP A 449 18.15 7.86 0.05
N ALA A 450 16.84 7.82 -0.12
CA ALA A 450 16.16 8.57 -1.18
C ALA A 450 16.46 10.09 -1.08
N TRP A 451 16.42 10.66 0.13
CA TRP A 451 16.78 12.05 0.36
C TRP A 451 18.27 12.34 0.12
N VAL A 452 19.17 11.43 0.44
CA VAL A 452 20.61 11.56 0.13
C VAL A 452 20.81 11.69 -1.39
N VAL A 453 20.16 10.85 -2.17
CA VAL A 453 20.26 10.92 -3.64
C VAL A 453 19.67 12.21 -4.20
N VAL A 454 18.56 12.70 -3.64
CA VAL A 454 17.90 13.94 -4.09
C VAL A 454 18.72 15.18 -3.73
N VAL A 455 19.26 15.25 -2.51
CA VAL A 455 19.84 16.51 -1.96
C VAL A 455 21.35 16.54 -2.05
N VAL A 456 22.02 15.40 -1.77
CA VAL A 456 23.49 15.34 -1.64
C VAL A 456 24.18 15.02 -2.98
N PHE A 457 23.62 14.12 -3.78
CA PHE A 457 24.25 13.70 -5.03
C PHE A 457 24.43 14.84 -6.04
N PRO A 458 23.45 15.72 -6.30
CA PRO A 458 23.64 16.78 -7.26
C PRO A 458 24.88 17.66 -6.99
N PRO A 459 25.05 18.27 -5.80
CA PRO A 459 26.24 19.05 -5.51
C PRO A 459 27.52 18.19 -5.43
N LEU A 460 27.45 16.95 -4.92
CA LEU A 460 28.60 16.05 -4.81
C LEU A 460 29.22 15.73 -6.17
N PHE A 461 28.40 15.58 -7.20
CA PHE A 461 28.83 15.25 -8.57
C PHE A 461 28.80 16.46 -9.52
N GLY A 462 28.75 17.69 -8.98
CA GLY A 462 28.79 18.90 -9.79
C GLY A 462 27.61 19.03 -10.75
N PHE A 463 26.43 18.52 -10.34
CA PHE A 463 25.15 18.60 -11.08
C PHE A 463 25.15 17.94 -12.47
N ARG A 464 26.06 16.98 -12.72
CA ARG A 464 26.24 16.28 -14.01
C ARG A 464 25.37 15.03 -14.15
#